data_6c94ccd94ab90c9611bd8eba4d4fb748
#
_entry.id   6c94ccd94ab90c9611bd8eba4d4fb748
#
_cell.length_a   1.000
_cell.length_b   1.000
_cell.length_c   1.000
_cell.angle_alpha   90.00
_cell.angle_beta   90.00
_cell.angle_gamma   90.00
#
_symmetry.space_group_name_H-M   'P 1'
#
loop_
_entity.id
_entity.type
_entity.pdbx_description
1 polymer ?
#
loop_
_entity_poly.entity_id
_entity_poly.type
_entity_poly.pdbx_seq_one_letter_code
_entity_poly.pdbx_strand_id
1 'polypeptide(L)'
;MNISLKSKNALVGGSSKGLGNAVARQLALSGAKVTLVARSKDLLVDTVNELNKLTECKHEYLICDYNDHEKYSKIISQYLFNNRIDILINNTQGPKSGDVNSLSIKDYQKAFDLLFKNTVYTTMLAIENMKKNSWGRIINMTSVSVKEPLSYLALSNSMRSSVISWAKTLSNDIGHNNVTVNNILTGYFDTERLKELNSDKAKSLT
;
A
#
# COMPACT_ATOMS: atom_id res chain seq x y z
N MET A 1 20.42 -10.21 9.98
CA MET A 1 19.77 -11.14 9.04
C MET A 1 19.95 -10.59 7.65
N ASN A 2 20.65 -11.31 6.77
CA ASN A 2 20.84 -10.87 5.39
C ASN A 2 19.73 -11.50 4.52
N ILE A 3 18.78 -10.71 4.08
CA ILE A 3 17.74 -11.14 3.14
C ILE A 3 18.13 -10.64 1.75
N SER A 4 18.30 -11.57 0.79
CA SER A 4 18.54 -11.21 -0.60
C SER A 4 17.24 -11.30 -1.39
N LEU A 5 16.91 -10.20 -2.06
CA LEU A 5 15.76 -10.10 -2.97
C LEU A 5 16.21 -9.93 -4.44
N LYS A 6 17.44 -10.39 -4.76
CA LYS A 6 17.94 -10.37 -6.15
C LYS A 6 16.94 -11.07 -7.08
N SER A 7 16.76 -10.51 -8.27
CA SER A 7 15.80 -10.98 -9.29
C SER A 7 14.32 -10.91 -8.89
N LYS A 8 13.98 -10.21 -7.82
CA LYS A 8 12.57 -9.95 -7.42
C LYS A 8 12.14 -8.56 -7.86
N ASN A 9 10.89 -8.45 -8.30
CA ASN A 9 10.26 -7.19 -8.67
C ASN A 9 9.21 -6.82 -7.60
N ALA A 10 9.33 -5.63 -7.05
CA ALA A 10 8.43 -5.13 -6.02
C ALA A 10 7.61 -3.94 -6.52
N LEU A 11 6.30 -3.96 -6.29
CA LEU A 11 5.41 -2.81 -6.47
C LEU A 11 5.05 -2.25 -5.10
N VAL A 12 5.36 -0.98 -4.85
CA VAL A 12 5.17 -0.34 -3.54
C VAL A 12 4.23 0.84 -3.66
N GLY A 13 3.04 0.71 -3.06
CA GLY A 13 2.05 1.77 -3.01
C GLY A 13 2.39 2.87 -2.00
N GLY A 14 1.90 4.11 -2.23
CA GLY A 14 2.07 5.24 -1.32
C GLY A 14 3.53 5.53 -0.98
N SER A 15 4.42 5.41 -1.95
CA SER A 15 5.88 5.33 -1.74
C SER A 15 6.65 6.62 -1.99
N SER A 16 5.97 7.78 -2.14
CA SER A 16 6.64 9.08 -2.27
C SER A 16 7.26 9.57 -0.96
N LYS A 17 6.72 9.16 0.19
CA LYS A 17 7.20 9.57 1.52
C LYS A 17 6.77 8.57 2.61
N GLY A 18 7.23 8.80 3.85
CA GLY A 18 6.84 8.03 5.03
C GLY A 18 7.14 6.53 4.92
N LEU A 19 6.26 5.69 5.47
CA LEU A 19 6.45 4.24 5.54
C LEU A 19 6.63 3.58 4.17
N GLY A 20 5.82 3.95 3.17
CA GLY A 20 5.92 3.39 1.84
C GLY A 20 7.29 3.66 1.20
N ASN A 21 7.83 4.88 1.36
CA ASN A 21 9.17 5.22 0.88
C ASN A 21 10.26 4.42 1.60
N ALA A 22 10.17 4.33 2.93
CA ALA A 22 11.14 3.55 3.72
C ALA A 22 11.14 2.07 3.34
N VAL A 23 9.96 1.47 3.13
CA VAL A 23 9.83 0.08 2.66
C VAL A 23 10.43 -0.08 1.27
N ALA A 24 10.12 0.83 0.33
CA ALA A 24 10.67 0.79 -1.03
C ALA A 24 12.20 0.83 -1.02
N ARG A 25 12.80 1.72 -0.24
CA ARG A 25 14.25 1.83 -0.05
C ARG A 25 14.85 0.53 0.50
N GLN A 26 14.25 -0.03 1.53
CA GLN A 26 14.77 -1.27 2.12
C GLN A 26 14.68 -2.46 1.15
N LEU A 27 13.60 -2.59 0.37
CA LEU A 27 13.47 -3.61 -0.65
C LEU A 27 14.54 -3.43 -1.75
N ALA A 28 14.77 -2.20 -2.20
CA ALA A 28 15.82 -1.88 -3.19
C ALA A 28 17.22 -2.24 -2.67
N LEU A 29 17.56 -1.83 -1.46
CA LEU A 29 18.84 -2.15 -0.82
C LEU A 29 19.02 -3.65 -0.57
N SER A 30 17.92 -4.40 -0.46
CA SER A 30 17.94 -5.87 -0.38
C SER A 30 18.08 -6.55 -1.76
N GLY A 31 18.16 -5.77 -2.85
CA GLY A 31 18.41 -6.26 -4.21
C GLY A 31 17.17 -6.42 -5.10
N ALA A 32 15.97 -6.00 -4.65
CA ALA A 32 14.79 -6.01 -5.49
C ALA A 32 14.79 -4.84 -6.50
N LYS A 33 14.30 -5.07 -7.73
CA LYS A 33 13.84 -3.98 -8.59
C LYS A 33 12.52 -3.45 -8.01
N VAL A 34 12.46 -2.15 -7.73
CA VAL A 34 11.30 -1.53 -7.10
C VAL A 34 10.61 -0.57 -8.06
N THR A 35 9.28 -0.66 -8.13
CA THR A 35 8.42 0.33 -8.79
C THR A 35 7.62 1.06 -7.72
N LEU A 36 7.85 2.37 -7.64
CA LEU A 36 7.20 3.27 -6.70
C LEU A 36 5.86 3.75 -7.28
N VAL A 37 4.81 3.79 -6.45
CA VAL A 37 3.48 4.26 -6.87
C VAL A 37 3.00 5.37 -5.94
N ALA A 38 2.81 6.58 -6.45
CA ALA A 38 2.25 7.71 -5.71
C ALA A 38 1.81 8.84 -6.66
N ARG A 39 1.27 9.93 -6.10
CA ARG A 39 0.81 11.12 -6.86
C ARG A 39 1.92 12.12 -7.18
N SER A 40 2.87 12.27 -6.26
CA SER A 40 3.89 13.33 -6.30
C SER A 40 5.05 12.93 -7.20
N LYS A 41 5.00 13.38 -8.47
CA LYS A 41 6.01 13.03 -9.49
C LYS A 41 7.43 13.36 -9.02
N ASP A 42 7.66 14.58 -8.53
CA ASP A 42 9.00 15.03 -8.18
C ASP A 42 9.65 14.17 -7.09
N LEU A 43 8.90 13.86 -6.02
CA LEU A 43 9.36 12.98 -4.96
C LEU A 43 9.65 11.54 -5.44
N LEU A 44 8.86 11.05 -6.41
CA LEU A 44 9.10 9.75 -7.01
C LEU A 44 10.36 9.74 -7.86
N VAL A 45 10.55 10.78 -8.69
CA VAL A 45 11.75 10.95 -9.52
C VAL A 45 13.01 11.02 -8.66
N ASP A 46 13.00 11.86 -7.62
CA ASP A 46 14.14 12.01 -6.72
C ASP A 46 14.50 10.69 -6.04
N THR A 47 13.48 9.98 -5.51
CA THR A 47 13.71 8.67 -4.87
C THR A 47 14.26 7.64 -5.86
N VAL A 48 13.70 7.55 -7.07
CA VAL A 48 14.19 6.60 -8.09
C VAL A 48 15.62 6.93 -8.51
N ASN A 49 15.93 8.21 -8.73
CA ASN A 49 17.29 8.64 -9.09
C ASN A 49 18.31 8.31 -8.01
N GLU A 50 17.92 8.48 -6.74
CA GLU A 50 18.77 8.11 -5.60
C GLU A 50 18.98 6.59 -5.55
N LEU A 51 17.91 5.80 -5.62
CA LEU A 51 18.01 4.34 -5.59
C LEU A 51 18.82 3.76 -6.75
N ASN A 52 18.68 4.32 -7.95
CA ASN A 52 19.47 3.92 -9.13
C ASN A 52 20.99 4.23 -9.00
N LYS A 53 21.36 5.15 -8.11
CA LYS A 53 22.77 5.39 -7.77
C LYS A 53 23.29 4.45 -6.69
N LEU A 54 22.42 3.98 -5.80
CA LEU A 54 22.78 3.15 -4.64
C LEU A 54 22.75 1.65 -4.92
N THR A 55 22.09 1.22 -5.98
CA THR A 55 21.88 -0.20 -6.31
C THR A 55 22.15 -0.47 -7.79
N GLU A 56 22.32 -1.74 -8.13
CA GLU A 56 22.52 -2.18 -9.53
C GLU A 56 21.20 -2.30 -10.31
N CYS A 57 20.04 -2.19 -9.63
CA CYS A 57 18.73 -2.33 -10.25
C CYS A 57 18.27 -1.02 -10.88
N LYS A 58 17.57 -1.12 -12.02
CA LYS A 58 16.89 0.03 -12.61
C LYS A 58 15.48 0.13 -12.02
N HIS A 59 15.31 1.02 -11.04
CA HIS A 59 14.03 1.28 -10.41
C HIS A 59 13.14 2.15 -11.29
N GLU A 60 11.82 2.08 -11.05
CA GLU A 60 10.79 2.76 -11.85
C GLU A 60 9.75 3.42 -10.94
N TYR A 61 8.89 4.25 -11.52
CA TYR A 61 7.76 4.83 -10.82
C TYR A 61 6.50 4.92 -11.69
N LEU A 62 5.35 4.93 -11.04
CA LEU A 62 4.03 5.19 -11.62
C LEU A 62 3.38 6.36 -10.90
N ILE A 63 2.88 7.32 -11.66
CA ILE A 63 2.11 8.44 -11.11
C ILE A 63 0.65 8.01 -11.07
N CYS A 64 0.13 7.75 -9.87
CA CYS A 64 -1.24 7.31 -9.65
C CYS A 64 -1.88 8.05 -8.49
N ASP A 65 -3.12 8.49 -8.66
CA ASP A 65 -3.96 8.94 -7.54
C ASP A 65 -4.94 7.83 -7.15
N TYR A 66 -4.79 7.33 -5.94
CA TYR A 66 -5.68 6.30 -5.39
C TYR A 66 -7.12 6.79 -5.13
N ASN A 67 -7.37 8.11 -5.13
CA ASN A 67 -8.72 8.66 -5.03
C ASN A 67 -9.50 8.58 -6.35
N ASP A 68 -8.82 8.46 -7.48
CA ASP A 68 -9.42 8.29 -8.82
C ASP A 68 -9.27 6.84 -9.26
N HIS A 69 -10.20 5.99 -8.81
CA HIS A 69 -10.15 4.56 -9.09
C HIS A 69 -10.13 4.24 -10.59
N GLU A 70 -10.83 5.02 -11.42
CA GLU A 70 -10.88 4.77 -12.87
C GLU A 70 -9.52 4.97 -13.54
N LYS A 71 -8.85 6.09 -13.23
CA LYS A 71 -7.49 6.32 -13.74
C LYS A 71 -6.49 5.37 -13.12
N TYR A 72 -6.59 5.14 -11.80
CA TYR A 72 -5.75 4.20 -11.08
C TYR A 72 -5.81 2.81 -11.70
N SER A 73 -7.01 2.27 -11.92
CA SER A 73 -7.20 0.92 -12.46
C SER A 73 -6.62 0.77 -13.87
N LYS A 74 -6.77 1.77 -14.74
CA LYS A 74 -6.19 1.77 -16.09
C LYS A 74 -4.65 1.73 -16.05
N ILE A 75 -4.03 2.55 -15.20
CA ILE A 75 -2.56 2.60 -15.08
C ILE A 75 -2.01 1.30 -14.51
N ILE A 76 -2.61 0.80 -13.42
CA ILE A 76 -2.16 -0.42 -12.75
C ILE A 76 -2.38 -1.66 -13.61
N SER A 77 -3.51 -1.80 -14.30
CA SER A 77 -3.75 -2.94 -15.18
C SER A 77 -2.78 -2.97 -16.35
N GLN A 78 -2.55 -1.83 -16.99
CA GLN A 78 -1.57 -1.73 -18.08
C GLN A 78 -0.16 -2.06 -17.60
N TYR A 79 0.23 -1.60 -16.42
CA TYR A 79 1.54 -1.90 -15.85
C TYR A 79 1.69 -3.38 -15.53
N LEU A 80 0.73 -3.98 -14.81
CA LEU A 80 0.79 -5.38 -14.38
C LEU A 80 0.61 -6.38 -15.54
N PHE A 81 -0.02 -5.97 -16.63
CA PHE A 81 -0.07 -6.76 -17.86
C PHE A 81 1.33 -6.96 -18.49
N ASN A 82 2.16 -5.93 -18.44
CA ASN A 82 3.50 -5.93 -19.06
C ASN A 82 4.64 -6.27 -18.09
N ASN A 83 4.37 -6.27 -16.78
CA ASN A 83 5.42 -6.40 -15.78
C ASN A 83 5.07 -7.46 -14.73
N ARG A 84 5.99 -8.38 -14.52
CA ARG A 84 5.90 -9.36 -13.44
C ARG A 84 6.16 -8.66 -12.10
N ILE A 85 5.33 -8.95 -11.11
CA ILE A 85 5.52 -8.52 -9.73
C ILE A 85 5.59 -9.74 -8.82
N ASP A 86 6.65 -9.80 -8.02
CA ASP A 86 6.90 -10.86 -7.04
C ASP A 86 6.49 -10.41 -5.62
N ILE A 87 6.66 -9.11 -5.32
CA ILE A 87 6.37 -8.51 -4.01
C ILE A 87 5.41 -7.35 -4.21
N LEU A 88 4.27 -7.41 -3.55
CA LEU A 88 3.27 -6.33 -3.55
C LEU A 88 3.12 -5.74 -2.15
N ILE A 89 3.37 -4.44 -2.02
CA ILE A 89 3.10 -3.67 -0.81
C ILE A 89 1.88 -2.80 -1.05
N ASN A 90 0.75 -3.23 -0.55
CA ASN A 90 -0.49 -2.46 -0.55
C ASN A 90 -0.42 -1.41 0.56
N ASN A 91 -0.11 -0.19 0.18
CA ASN A 91 -0.06 0.98 1.04
C ASN A 91 -0.59 2.18 0.29
N THR A 92 -1.43 2.95 0.95
CA THR A 92 -2.02 4.20 0.41
C THR A 92 -2.01 5.28 1.48
N GLN A 93 -2.42 6.49 1.11
CA GLN A 93 -2.77 7.51 2.09
C GLN A 93 -3.95 7.06 2.96
N GLY A 94 -4.09 7.63 4.16
CA GLY A 94 -5.28 7.43 4.98
C GLY A 94 -6.50 8.17 4.42
N PRO A 95 -7.72 7.73 4.75
CA PRO A 95 -8.95 8.46 4.43
C PRO A 95 -9.11 9.69 5.33
N LYS A 96 -10.17 10.46 5.10
CA LYS A 96 -10.60 11.55 5.97
C LYS A 96 -10.77 11.05 7.41
N SER A 97 -10.32 11.82 8.38
CA SER A 97 -10.62 11.59 9.81
C SER A 97 -12.05 12.01 10.15
N GLY A 98 -12.60 11.42 11.18
CA GLY A 98 -13.94 11.72 11.71
C GLY A 98 -14.51 10.56 12.52
N ASP A 99 -15.45 10.89 13.40
CA ASP A 99 -16.25 9.91 14.14
C ASP A 99 -17.46 9.44 13.31
N VAL A 100 -18.16 8.42 13.82
CA VAL A 100 -19.29 7.79 13.12
C VAL A 100 -20.43 8.78 12.82
N ASN A 101 -20.66 9.78 13.69
CA ASN A 101 -21.76 10.72 13.55
C ASN A 101 -21.45 11.86 12.56
N SER A 102 -20.18 12.18 12.38
CA SER A 102 -19.71 13.27 11.52
C SER A 102 -19.48 12.87 10.05
N LEU A 103 -19.54 11.56 9.75
CA LEU A 103 -19.21 11.02 8.43
C LEU A 103 -20.45 10.63 7.63
N SER A 104 -20.49 11.02 6.36
CA SER A 104 -21.54 10.67 5.43
C SER A 104 -21.29 9.33 4.73
N ILE A 105 -22.34 8.70 4.19
CA ILE A 105 -22.23 7.51 3.33
C ILE A 105 -21.25 7.74 2.15
N LYS A 106 -21.21 8.95 1.63
CA LYS A 106 -20.26 9.34 0.56
C LYS A 106 -18.80 9.29 1.03
N ASP A 107 -18.54 9.62 2.30
CA ASP A 107 -17.19 9.48 2.87
C ASP A 107 -16.81 8.00 3.03
N TYR A 108 -17.75 7.15 3.44
CA TYR A 108 -17.55 5.69 3.50
C TYR A 108 -17.27 5.11 2.11
N GLN A 109 -18.02 5.52 1.08
CA GLN A 109 -17.78 5.05 -0.29
C GLN A 109 -16.38 5.44 -0.79
N LYS A 110 -15.95 6.68 -0.55
CA LYS A 110 -14.59 7.14 -0.90
C LYS A 110 -13.52 6.34 -0.16
N ALA A 111 -13.73 6.07 1.13
CA ALA A 111 -12.78 5.28 1.92
C ALA A 111 -12.72 3.82 1.45
N PHE A 112 -13.85 3.24 1.05
CA PHE A 112 -13.94 1.92 0.43
C PHE A 112 -13.14 1.86 -0.87
N ASP A 113 -13.36 2.81 -1.78
CA ASP A 113 -12.63 2.87 -3.04
C ASP A 113 -11.12 3.02 -2.82
N LEU A 114 -10.73 3.90 -1.91
CA LEU A 114 -9.33 4.20 -1.58
C LEU A 114 -8.59 3.01 -0.95
N LEU A 115 -9.16 2.40 0.09
CA LEU A 115 -8.44 1.45 0.93
C LEU A 115 -8.72 -0.01 0.60
N PHE A 116 -9.96 -0.36 0.27
CA PHE A 116 -10.36 -1.75 0.03
C PHE A 116 -10.35 -2.09 -1.46
N LYS A 117 -11.13 -1.38 -2.26
CA LYS A 117 -11.30 -1.66 -3.69
C LYS A 117 -9.97 -1.62 -4.46
N ASN A 118 -9.15 -0.59 -4.25
CA ASN A 118 -7.84 -0.49 -4.89
C ASN A 118 -6.89 -1.62 -4.45
N THR A 119 -6.91 -1.99 -3.16
CA THR A 119 -6.11 -3.10 -2.64
C THR A 119 -6.51 -4.42 -3.27
N VAL A 120 -7.81 -4.72 -3.31
CA VAL A 120 -8.34 -5.93 -3.94
C VAL A 120 -7.99 -5.96 -5.43
N TYR A 121 -8.27 -4.88 -6.14
CA TYR A 121 -8.02 -4.77 -7.59
C TYR A 121 -6.55 -5.05 -7.95
N THR A 122 -5.63 -4.34 -7.30
CA THR A 122 -4.19 -4.51 -7.58
C THR A 122 -3.72 -5.92 -7.22
N THR A 123 -4.17 -6.43 -6.09
CA THR A 123 -3.78 -7.77 -5.64
C THR A 123 -4.28 -8.85 -6.60
N MET A 124 -5.52 -8.78 -7.05
CA MET A 124 -6.09 -9.76 -8.00
C MET A 124 -5.32 -9.80 -9.33
N LEU A 125 -4.84 -8.66 -9.82
CA LEU A 125 -3.98 -8.62 -11.00
C LEU A 125 -2.59 -9.19 -10.73
N ALA A 126 -1.98 -8.86 -9.59
CA ALA A 126 -0.63 -9.30 -9.26
C ALA A 126 -0.54 -10.82 -9.00
N ILE A 127 -1.55 -11.42 -8.38
CA ILE A 127 -1.53 -12.84 -8.01
C ILE A 127 -1.48 -13.80 -9.22
N GLU A 128 -1.97 -13.40 -10.38
CA GLU A 128 -1.94 -14.23 -11.58
C GLU A 128 -0.49 -14.61 -11.97
N ASN A 129 0.42 -13.66 -11.94
CA ASN A 129 1.82 -13.91 -12.18
C ASN A 129 2.49 -14.64 -11.01
N MET A 130 2.13 -14.31 -9.77
CA MET A 130 2.66 -14.98 -8.58
C MET A 130 2.30 -16.48 -8.56
N LYS A 131 1.06 -16.83 -8.92
CA LYS A 131 0.61 -18.23 -9.04
C LYS A 131 1.40 -18.98 -10.13
N LYS A 132 1.52 -18.38 -11.34
CA LYS A 132 2.28 -18.99 -12.46
C LYS A 132 3.74 -19.28 -12.10
N ASN A 133 4.35 -18.42 -11.27
CA ASN A 133 5.74 -18.56 -10.86
C ASN A 133 5.90 -19.34 -9.53
N SER A 134 4.82 -19.79 -8.92
CA SER A 134 4.79 -20.46 -7.61
C SER A 134 5.60 -19.69 -6.55
N TRP A 135 5.49 -18.36 -6.58
CA TRP A 135 6.16 -17.49 -5.60
C TRP A 135 5.53 -16.09 -5.59
N GLY A 136 5.18 -15.60 -4.42
CA GLY A 136 4.68 -14.24 -4.22
C GLY A 136 4.65 -13.83 -2.75
N ARG A 137 4.80 -12.53 -2.49
CA ARG A 137 4.71 -11.95 -1.15
C ARG A 137 3.82 -10.70 -1.22
N ILE A 138 2.67 -10.77 -0.57
CA ILE A 138 1.71 -9.68 -0.49
C ILE A 138 1.69 -9.18 0.94
N ILE A 139 1.91 -7.90 1.12
CA ILE A 139 1.92 -7.23 2.42
C ILE A 139 0.96 -6.04 2.38
N ASN A 140 -0.06 -6.07 3.22
CA ASN A 140 -1.00 -4.98 3.39
C ASN A 140 -0.57 -4.12 4.60
N MET A 141 -0.32 -2.85 4.36
CA MET A 141 -0.05 -1.88 5.42
C MET A 141 -1.38 -1.44 6.03
N THR A 142 -1.72 -1.98 7.18
CA THR A 142 -2.97 -1.69 7.89
C THR A 142 -2.72 -0.80 9.13
N SER A 143 -3.40 -1.00 10.23
CA SER A 143 -3.27 -0.17 11.43
C SER A 143 -3.57 -0.99 12.69
N VAL A 144 -2.94 -0.66 13.80
CA VAL A 144 -3.32 -1.17 15.12
C VAL A 144 -4.77 -0.81 15.49
N SER A 145 -5.31 0.26 14.89
CA SER A 145 -6.70 0.69 15.14
C SER A 145 -7.76 -0.32 14.67
N VAL A 146 -7.39 -1.39 13.97
CA VAL A 146 -8.30 -2.52 13.70
C VAL A 146 -8.50 -3.42 14.91
N LYS A 147 -7.58 -3.39 15.89
CA LYS A 147 -7.66 -4.11 17.16
C LYS A 147 -8.25 -3.21 18.25
N GLU A 148 -7.77 -1.96 18.31
CA GLU A 148 -8.17 -0.93 19.26
C GLU A 148 -8.73 0.26 18.46
N PRO A 149 -10.03 0.24 18.09
CA PRO A 149 -10.64 1.29 17.27
C PRO A 149 -10.54 2.67 17.91
N LEU A 150 -10.02 3.62 17.16
CA LEU A 150 -9.95 5.02 17.57
C LEU A 150 -11.19 5.76 17.06
N SER A 151 -11.92 6.45 17.94
CA SER A 151 -13.22 7.08 17.62
C SER A 151 -13.15 8.02 16.40
N TYR A 152 -12.09 8.81 16.29
CA TYR A 152 -11.88 9.78 15.21
C TYR A 152 -11.34 9.17 13.89
N LEU A 153 -11.20 7.84 13.80
CA LEU A 153 -10.71 7.13 12.63
C LEU A 153 -11.73 6.11 12.09
N ALA A 154 -13.02 6.37 12.20
CA ALA A 154 -14.09 5.42 11.88
C ALA A 154 -13.94 4.81 10.47
N LEU A 155 -13.63 5.61 9.44
CA LEU A 155 -13.40 5.12 8.06
C LEU A 155 -12.19 4.19 7.97
N SER A 156 -11.08 4.58 8.60
CA SER A 156 -9.85 3.78 8.59
C SER A 156 -10.04 2.46 9.32
N ASN A 157 -10.67 2.49 10.51
CA ASN A 157 -10.95 1.29 11.30
C ASN A 157 -11.75 0.27 10.48
N SER A 158 -12.87 0.71 9.88
CA SER A 158 -13.78 -0.14 9.11
C SER A 158 -13.10 -0.74 7.87
N MET A 159 -12.48 0.10 7.03
CA MET A 159 -11.94 -0.35 5.76
C MET A 159 -10.68 -1.20 5.92
N ARG A 160 -9.83 -0.90 6.90
CA ARG A 160 -8.63 -1.73 7.15
C ARG A 160 -8.97 -3.07 7.80
N SER A 161 -10.04 -3.13 8.61
CA SER A 161 -10.58 -4.40 9.12
C SER A 161 -11.10 -5.28 7.97
N SER A 162 -11.79 -4.67 7.00
CA SER A 162 -12.24 -5.39 5.79
C SER A 162 -11.06 -5.95 4.98
N VAL A 163 -9.97 -5.19 4.82
CA VAL A 163 -8.75 -5.67 4.17
C VAL A 163 -8.16 -6.87 4.89
N ILE A 164 -8.09 -6.85 6.24
CA ILE A 164 -7.53 -7.95 7.03
C ILE A 164 -8.35 -9.23 6.85
N SER A 165 -9.68 -9.13 6.96
CA SER A 165 -10.56 -10.28 6.78
C SER A 165 -10.46 -10.88 5.38
N TRP A 166 -10.51 -10.04 4.35
CA TRP A 166 -10.35 -10.46 2.97
C TRP A 166 -8.97 -11.09 2.72
N ALA A 167 -7.89 -10.49 3.23
CA ALA A 167 -6.53 -10.99 3.07
C ALA A 167 -6.35 -12.37 3.72
N LYS A 168 -7.02 -12.62 4.85
CA LYS A 168 -7.01 -13.95 5.49
C LYS A 168 -7.68 -15.00 4.61
N THR A 169 -8.83 -14.70 4.02
CA THR A 169 -9.51 -15.57 3.06
C THR A 169 -8.60 -15.86 1.87
N LEU A 170 -8.06 -14.80 1.25
CA LEU A 170 -7.14 -14.94 0.11
C LEU A 170 -5.92 -15.81 0.45
N SER A 171 -5.34 -15.66 1.66
CA SER A 171 -4.17 -16.44 2.06
C SER A 171 -4.44 -17.96 2.09
N ASN A 172 -5.65 -18.37 2.43
CA ASN A 172 -6.07 -19.76 2.39
C ASN A 172 -6.19 -20.26 0.96
N ASP A 173 -6.75 -19.43 0.07
CA ASP A 173 -7.01 -19.82 -1.32
C ASP A 173 -5.73 -19.97 -2.16
N ILE A 174 -4.70 -19.15 -1.89
CA ILE A 174 -3.50 -19.12 -2.74
C ILE A 174 -2.22 -19.63 -2.07
N GLY A 175 -2.29 -20.03 -0.80
CA GLY A 175 -1.13 -20.51 -0.04
C GLY A 175 -0.43 -21.70 -0.68
N HIS A 176 -1.18 -22.61 -1.31
CA HIS A 176 -0.66 -23.77 -2.03
C HIS A 176 0.22 -23.38 -3.25
N ASN A 177 0.12 -22.17 -3.76
CA ASN A 177 0.98 -21.63 -4.82
C ASN A 177 2.28 -20.99 -4.28
N ASN A 178 2.63 -21.18 -3.01
CA ASN A 178 3.76 -20.51 -2.35
C ASN A 178 3.65 -18.95 -2.39
N VAL A 179 2.41 -18.47 -2.35
CA VAL A 179 2.10 -17.03 -2.24
C VAL A 179 1.61 -16.75 -0.83
N THR A 180 2.28 -15.83 -0.13
CA THR A 180 1.88 -15.43 1.23
C THR A 180 1.19 -14.09 1.22
N VAL A 181 0.16 -13.93 2.06
CA VAL A 181 -0.57 -12.68 2.26
C VAL A 181 -0.53 -12.32 3.74
N ASN A 182 0.11 -11.20 4.06
CA ASN A 182 0.30 -10.76 5.43
C ASN A 182 -0.19 -9.32 5.62
N ASN A 183 -0.64 -9.03 6.85
CA ASN A 183 -1.06 -7.69 7.25
C ASN A 183 -0.11 -7.17 8.32
N ILE A 184 0.46 -5.98 8.10
CA ILE A 184 1.24 -5.26 9.10
C ILE A 184 0.34 -4.23 9.76
N LEU A 185 0.11 -4.38 11.05
CA LEU A 185 -0.65 -3.45 11.86
C LEU A 185 0.29 -2.35 12.34
N THR A 186 0.37 -1.27 11.57
CA THR A 186 1.25 -0.15 11.91
C THR A 186 0.71 0.62 13.11
N GLY A 187 1.60 0.93 14.05
CA GLY A 187 1.35 1.83 15.16
C GLY A 187 1.57 3.29 14.76
N TYR A 188 1.99 4.09 15.74
CA TYR A 188 2.34 5.50 15.54
C TYR A 188 3.80 5.61 15.08
N PHE A 189 3.98 6.08 13.85
CA PHE A 189 5.29 6.41 13.30
C PHE A 189 5.39 7.93 13.11
N ASP A 190 6.53 8.51 13.40
CA ASP A 190 6.78 9.94 13.15
C ASP A 190 6.83 10.22 11.64
N THR A 191 5.67 10.54 11.11
CA THR A 191 5.42 10.85 9.71
C THR A 191 4.57 12.11 9.61
N GLU A 192 4.59 12.77 8.46
CA GLU A 192 3.69 13.90 8.20
C GLU A 192 2.22 13.53 8.44
N ARG A 193 1.82 12.31 8.09
CA ARG A 193 0.45 11.84 8.34
C ARG A 193 0.08 11.81 9.82
N LEU A 194 1.00 11.43 10.70
CA LEU A 194 0.73 11.46 12.14
C LEU A 194 0.56 12.90 12.63
N LYS A 195 1.37 13.83 12.13
CA LYS A 195 1.26 15.26 12.46
C LYS A 195 -0.08 15.85 12.03
N GLU A 196 -0.55 15.52 10.81
CA GLU A 196 -1.89 15.89 10.32
C GLU A 196 -3.00 15.34 11.24
N LEU A 197 -2.97 14.05 11.57
CA LEU A 197 -3.97 13.41 12.44
C LEU A 197 -4.02 14.03 13.85
N ASN A 198 -2.87 14.37 14.42
CA ASN A 198 -2.80 15.04 15.72
C ASN A 198 -3.37 16.47 15.65
N SER A 199 -3.14 17.17 14.56
CA SER A 199 -3.76 18.50 14.31
C SER A 199 -5.29 18.41 14.18
N ASP A 200 -5.80 17.41 13.45
CA ASP A 200 -7.23 17.20 13.27
C ASP A 200 -7.91 16.80 14.60
N LYS A 201 -7.24 15.95 15.40
CA LYS A 201 -7.71 15.59 16.74
C LYS A 201 -7.77 16.80 17.66
N ALA A 202 -6.77 17.67 17.66
CA ALA A 202 -6.77 18.88 18.46
C ALA A 202 -7.94 19.82 18.08
N LYS A 203 -8.22 19.97 16.78
CA LYS A 203 -9.37 20.77 16.29
C LYS A 203 -10.73 20.19 16.66
N SER A 204 -10.86 18.87 16.86
CA SER A 204 -12.11 18.24 17.24
C SER A 204 -12.40 18.31 18.75
N LEU A 205 -11.42 18.75 19.55
CA LEU A 205 -11.53 18.90 21.00
C LEU A 205 -11.78 20.36 21.43
N THR A 206 -11.71 21.30 20.48
CA THR A 206 -12.07 22.73 20.66
C THR A 206 -13.42 23.05 20.03
#